data_40a041ff80aab934ec43fb80aa9237ed
#
_entry.id   40a041ff80aab934ec43fb80aa9237ed
#
_cell.length_a   1.000
_cell.length_b   1.000
_cell.length_c   1.000
_cell.angle_alpha   90.00
_cell.angle_beta   90.00
_cell.angle_gamma   90.00
#
_symmetry.space_group_name_H-M   'P 1'
#
loop_
_entity.id
_entity.type
_entity.pdbx_description
1 polymer ?
#
loop_
_entity_poly.entity_id
_entity_poly.type
_entity_poly.pdbx_seq_one_letter_code
_entity_poly.pdbx_strand_id
1 'polypeptide(L)'
;MKEVLLHGGMDEAFDRSVVFARRLAESFGARLHVLYSVENPLAAGWTAEMSAERMPEVHEAMEVEARERLAPLIPVDDQERLGVVIGLATGPADEEVVRYANANGIELVIVQAPLTDAPSTDLARAILEGARCAVLVLR
;
A
#
# COMPACT_ATOMS: atom_id res chain seq x y z
N MET A 1 16.61 -5.81 9.39
CA MET A 1 15.37 -5.66 8.61
C MET A 1 15.65 -4.77 7.42
N LYS A 2 15.37 -5.24 6.21
CA LYS A 2 15.75 -4.57 4.96
C LYS A 2 14.57 -4.10 4.11
N GLU A 3 13.42 -4.78 4.18
CA GLU A 3 12.27 -4.49 3.33
C GLU A 3 11.01 -4.37 4.17
N VAL A 4 10.36 -3.21 4.09
CA VAL A 4 9.13 -2.90 4.83
C VAL A 4 8.04 -2.50 3.84
N LEU A 5 6.84 -3.06 4.01
CA LEU A 5 5.68 -2.74 3.18
C LEU A 5 4.63 -2.02 4.01
N LEU A 6 4.17 -0.89 3.52
CA LEU A 6 2.99 -0.19 4.05
C LEU A 6 1.86 -0.31 3.03
N HIS A 7 0.69 -0.75 3.47
CA HIS A 7 -0.50 -0.88 2.63
C HIS A 7 -1.66 -0.05 3.18
N GLY A 8 -2.39 0.59 2.31
CA GLY A 8 -3.60 1.32 2.65
C GLY A 8 -4.22 2.03 1.47
N GLY A 9 -5.30 2.77 1.71
CA GLY A 9 -6.00 3.56 0.71
C GLY A 9 -5.43 4.97 0.57
N MET A 10 -5.98 5.74 -0.36
CA MET A 10 -5.57 7.13 -0.59
C MET A 10 -6.40 8.08 0.29
N ASP A 11 -6.11 8.13 1.58
CA ASP A 11 -6.82 8.96 2.56
C ASP A 11 -5.86 9.55 3.60
N GLU A 12 -6.38 10.45 4.45
CA GLU A 12 -5.58 11.13 5.47
C GLU A 12 -5.03 10.20 6.55
N ALA A 13 -5.77 9.16 6.90
CA ALA A 13 -5.31 8.17 7.87
C ALA A 13 -4.07 7.45 7.34
N PHE A 14 -4.08 7.11 6.06
CA PHE A 14 -2.95 6.49 5.42
C PHE A 14 -1.75 7.45 5.30
N ASP A 15 -2.00 8.73 5.04
CA ASP A 15 -0.94 9.74 5.02
C ASP A 15 -0.19 9.78 6.36
N ARG A 16 -0.89 9.68 7.48
CA ARG A 16 -0.25 9.58 8.80
C ARG A 16 0.56 8.29 8.96
N SER A 17 0.05 7.20 8.42
CA SER A 17 0.77 5.91 8.43
C SER A 17 2.05 5.97 7.61
N VAL A 18 2.04 6.71 6.49
CA VAL A 18 3.24 6.93 5.67
C VAL A 18 4.34 7.61 6.48
N VAL A 19 3.99 8.65 7.24
CA VAL A 19 4.96 9.36 8.10
C VAL A 19 5.56 8.42 9.15
N PHE A 20 4.74 7.59 9.77
CA PHE A 20 5.20 6.59 10.73
C PHE A 20 6.12 5.55 10.07
N ALA A 21 5.69 4.99 8.96
CA ALA A 21 6.44 3.97 8.25
C ALA A 21 7.79 4.49 7.75
N ARG A 22 7.83 5.74 7.30
CA ARG A 22 9.07 6.41 6.93
C ARG A 22 10.07 6.44 8.08
N ARG A 23 9.62 6.87 9.26
CA ARG A 23 10.47 6.91 10.46
C ARG A 23 10.99 5.53 10.83
N LEU A 24 10.13 4.53 10.76
CA LEU A 24 10.51 3.16 11.05
C LEU A 24 11.57 2.67 10.06
N ALA A 25 11.33 2.86 8.76
CA ALA A 25 12.26 2.45 7.72
C ALA A 25 13.63 3.15 7.87
N GLU A 26 13.63 4.45 8.16
CA GLU A 26 14.86 5.21 8.41
C GLU A 26 15.64 4.64 9.60
N SER A 27 14.93 4.31 10.68
CA SER A 27 15.55 3.77 11.90
C SER A 27 16.25 2.44 11.66
N PHE A 28 15.73 1.61 10.78
CA PHE A 28 16.30 0.30 10.47
C PHE A 28 17.19 0.29 9.22
N GLY A 29 17.28 1.40 8.51
CA GLY A 29 17.95 1.44 7.21
C GLY A 29 17.26 0.56 6.17
N ALA A 30 15.94 0.42 6.28
CA ALA A 30 15.15 -0.43 5.42
C ALA A 30 14.58 0.33 4.21
N ARG A 31 14.32 -0.40 3.12
CA ARG A 31 13.61 0.12 1.98
C ARG A 31 12.12 0.11 2.27
N LEU A 32 11.44 1.22 1.99
CA LEU A 32 10.00 1.34 2.17
C LEU A 32 9.26 1.12 0.86
N HIS A 33 8.35 0.17 0.86
CA HIS A 33 7.40 -0.04 -0.23
C HIS A 33 6.04 0.52 0.23
N VAL A 34 5.48 1.42 -0.57
CA VAL A 34 4.15 1.99 -0.30
C VAL A 34 3.19 1.44 -1.33
N LEU A 35 2.28 0.59 -0.89
CA LEU A 35 1.30 -0.07 -1.76
C LEU A 35 -0.07 0.55 -1.53
N TYR A 36 -0.54 1.31 -2.51
CA TYR A 36 -1.85 1.92 -2.47
C TYR A 36 -2.92 0.96 -2.99
N SER A 37 -3.94 0.74 -2.18
CA SER A 37 -5.12 -0.02 -2.59
C SER A 37 -6.05 0.88 -3.39
N VAL A 38 -6.41 0.42 -4.58
CA VAL A 38 -7.27 1.18 -5.50
C VAL A 38 -8.63 0.50 -5.55
N GLU A 39 -9.70 1.28 -5.43
CA GLU A 39 -11.05 0.76 -5.54
C GLU A 39 -11.28 0.13 -6.93
N ASN A 40 -12.03 -0.97 -6.94
CA ASN A 40 -12.43 -1.61 -8.18
C ASN A 40 -13.24 -0.61 -9.02
N PRO A 41 -12.84 -0.33 -10.28
CA PRO A 41 -13.56 0.58 -11.16
C PRO A 41 -15.04 0.24 -11.33
N LEU A 42 -15.40 -1.04 -11.28
CA LEU A 42 -16.80 -1.49 -11.34
C LEU A 42 -17.59 -1.02 -10.12
N ALA A 43 -16.99 -1.00 -8.94
CA ALA A 43 -17.63 -0.49 -7.73
C ALA A 43 -17.81 1.03 -7.77
N ALA A 44 -17.00 1.73 -8.54
CA ALA A 44 -17.09 3.18 -8.75
C ALA A 44 -18.11 3.57 -9.85
N GLY A 45 -18.92 2.63 -10.34
CA GLY A 45 -19.95 2.89 -11.34
C GLY A 45 -19.53 2.67 -12.79
N TRP A 46 -18.37 2.09 -13.01
CA TRP A 46 -17.90 1.75 -14.35
C TRP A 46 -18.48 0.41 -14.80
N THR A 47 -18.88 0.31 -16.07
CA THR A 47 -19.31 -0.97 -16.63
C THR A 47 -18.08 -1.84 -16.94
N ALA A 48 -18.27 -3.15 -17.01
CA ALA A 48 -17.19 -4.08 -17.36
C ALA A 48 -16.53 -3.73 -18.70
N GLU A 49 -17.32 -3.31 -19.68
CA GLU A 49 -16.86 -2.91 -21.00
C GLU A 49 -15.98 -1.65 -20.93
N MET A 50 -16.45 -0.63 -20.21
CA MET A 50 -15.69 0.61 -20.00
C MET A 50 -14.38 0.33 -19.24
N SER A 51 -14.42 -0.56 -18.24
CA SER A 51 -13.25 -0.92 -17.45
C SER A 51 -12.18 -1.61 -18.31
N ALA A 52 -12.59 -2.51 -19.22
CA ALA A 52 -11.66 -3.21 -20.10
C ALA A 52 -10.93 -2.26 -21.04
N GLU A 53 -11.65 -1.28 -21.62
CA GLU A 53 -11.09 -0.31 -22.58
C GLU A 53 -10.22 0.75 -21.90
N ARG A 54 -10.61 1.22 -20.68
CA ARG A 54 -9.99 2.35 -20.01
C ARG A 54 -9.10 1.98 -18.83
N MET A 55 -8.93 0.70 -18.56
CA MET A 55 -8.13 0.25 -17.42
C MET A 55 -6.70 0.79 -17.43
N PRO A 56 -5.99 0.83 -18.58
CA PRO A 56 -4.64 1.42 -18.63
C PRO A 56 -4.62 2.91 -18.26
N GLU A 57 -5.61 3.68 -18.72
CA GLU A 57 -5.72 5.12 -18.42
C GLU A 57 -6.05 5.35 -16.95
N VAL A 58 -6.96 4.54 -16.40
CA VAL A 58 -7.31 4.59 -14.97
C VAL A 58 -6.11 4.25 -14.12
N HIS A 59 -5.37 3.21 -14.48
CA HIS A 59 -4.18 2.78 -13.77
C HIS A 59 -3.10 3.87 -13.76
N GLU A 60 -2.86 4.49 -14.91
CA GLU A 60 -1.92 5.61 -15.03
C GLU A 60 -2.32 6.80 -14.17
N ALA A 61 -3.62 7.17 -14.18
CA ALA A 61 -4.14 8.26 -13.37
C ALA A 61 -3.96 7.97 -11.87
N MET A 62 -4.16 6.73 -11.45
CA MET A 62 -3.95 6.33 -10.06
C MET A 62 -2.48 6.34 -9.66
N GLU A 63 -1.58 5.97 -10.56
CA GLU A 63 -0.14 6.08 -10.32
C GLU A 63 0.29 7.52 -10.12
N VAL A 64 -0.21 8.45 -10.94
CA VAL A 64 0.06 9.88 -10.81
C VAL A 64 -0.47 10.39 -9.47
N GLU A 65 -1.70 10.05 -9.12
CA GLU A 65 -2.30 10.43 -7.84
C GLU A 65 -1.48 9.91 -6.66
N ALA A 66 -1.03 8.67 -6.72
CA ALA A 66 -0.20 8.07 -5.67
C ALA A 66 1.11 8.85 -5.49
N ARG A 67 1.79 9.19 -6.58
CA ARG A 67 3.03 9.98 -6.53
C ARG A 67 2.80 11.37 -5.99
N GLU A 68 1.75 12.05 -6.44
CA GLU A 68 1.39 13.39 -5.97
C GLU A 68 1.04 13.38 -4.48
N ARG A 69 0.39 12.34 -4.02
CA ARG A 69 0.01 12.18 -2.63
C ARG A 69 1.21 11.89 -1.73
N LEU A 70 2.17 11.13 -2.24
CA LEU A 70 3.36 10.76 -1.48
C LEU A 70 4.39 11.90 -1.38
N ALA A 71 4.54 12.72 -2.41
CA ALA A 71 5.58 13.75 -2.49
C ALA A 71 5.63 14.73 -1.31
N PRO A 72 4.48 15.22 -0.77
CA PRO A 72 4.51 16.08 0.42
C PRO A 72 4.93 15.34 1.70
N LEU A 73 4.74 14.04 1.75
CA LEU A 73 5.02 13.21 2.94
C LEU A 73 6.45 12.70 2.93
N ILE A 74 6.94 12.32 1.75
CA ILE A 74 8.32 11.89 1.53
C ILE A 74 8.81 12.60 0.28
N PRO A 75 9.54 13.72 0.41
CA PRO A 75 10.08 14.44 -0.76
C PRO A 75 10.88 13.54 -1.68
N VAL A 76 10.90 13.85 -2.98
CA VAL A 76 11.50 13.01 -4.01
C VAL A 76 12.96 12.65 -3.69
N ASP A 77 13.75 13.60 -3.17
CA ASP A 77 15.14 13.34 -2.78
C ASP A 77 15.24 12.29 -1.68
N ASP A 78 14.31 12.34 -0.71
CA ASP A 78 14.25 11.34 0.36
C ASP A 78 13.75 10.00 -0.16
N GLN A 79 12.83 9.99 -1.12
CA GLN A 79 12.38 8.76 -1.76
C GLN A 79 13.55 8.04 -2.42
N GLU A 80 14.40 8.77 -3.14
CA GLU A 80 15.60 8.21 -3.79
C GLU A 80 16.59 7.68 -2.75
N ARG A 81 16.85 8.47 -1.71
CA ARG A 81 17.78 8.10 -0.64
C ARG A 81 17.33 6.85 0.11
N LEU A 82 16.05 6.72 0.37
CA LEU A 82 15.46 5.58 1.10
C LEU A 82 15.09 4.40 0.21
N GLY A 83 15.22 4.57 -1.11
CA GLY A 83 14.82 3.54 -2.07
C GLY A 83 13.33 3.24 -2.04
N VAL A 84 12.49 4.28 -1.87
CA VAL A 84 11.03 4.10 -1.79
C VAL A 84 10.48 3.57 -3.09
N VAL A 85 9.65 2.53 -2.99
CA VAL A 85 8.93 1.92 -4.11
C VAL A 85 7.45 2.19 -3.93
N ILE A 86 6.80 2.69 -4.97
CA ILE A 86 5.36 2.94 -4.99
C ILE A 86 4.70 1.87 -5.85
N GLY A 87 3.67 1.22 -5.31
CA GLY A 87 2.88 0.23 -6.04
C GLY A 87 1.39 0.48 -5.90
N LEU A 88 0.62 -0.09 -6.81
CA LEU A 88 -0.83 -0.08 -6.77
C LEU A 88 -1.36 -1.51 -6.63
N ALA A 89 -2.33 -1.70 -5.74
CA ALA A 89 -3.06 -2.94 -5.58
C ALA A 89 -4.47 -2.77 -6.16
N THR A 90 -4.76 -3.44 -7.26
CA THR A 90 -6.04 -3.31 -7.97
C THR A 90 -6.99 -4.47 -7.72
N GLY A 91 -6.51 -5.56 -7.14
CA GLY A 91 -7.30 -6.72 -6.76
C GLY A 91 -7.72 -6.70 -5.29
N PRO A 92 -8.24 -7.84 -4.78
CA PRO A 92 -8.56 -7.96 -3.36
C PRO A 92 -7.33 -7.68 -2.49
N ALA A 93 -7.49 -6.82 -1.48
CA ALA A 93 -6.37 -6.33 -0.66
C ALA A 93 -5.58 -7.47 0.00
N ASP A 94 -6.27 -8.46 0.54
CA ASP A 94 -5.64 -9.61 1.20
C ASP A 94 -4.72 -10.39 0.26
N GLU A 95 -5.19 -10.69 -0.95
CA GLU A 95 -4.41 -11.42 -1.96
C GLU A 95 -3.24 -10.57 -2.48
N GLU A 96 -3.49 -9.29 -2.76
CA GLU A 96 -2.48 -8.40 -3.32
C GLU A 96 -1.33 -8.14 -2.35
N VAL A 97 -1.64 -7.94 -1.07
CA VAL A 97 -0.62 -7.70 -0.05
C VAL A 97 0.24 -8.94 0.15
N VAL A 98 -0.37 -10.12 0.26
CA VAL A 98 0.35 -11.38 0.41
C VAL A 98 1.25 -11.66 -0.80
N ARG A 99 0.71 -11.48 -2.00
CA ARG A 99 1.48 -11.66 -3.24
C ARG A 99 2.67 -10.71 -3.30
N TYR A 100 2.45 -9.44 -3.02
CA TYR A 100 3.50 -8.42 -3.04
C TYR A 100 4.58 -8.74 -2.00
N ALA A 101 4.17 -9.06 -0.79
CA ALA A 101 5.11 -9.37 0.29
C ALA A 101 6.00 -10.56 -0.06
N ASN A 102 5.42 -11.63 -0.59
CA ASN A 102 6.17 -12.83 -0.95
C ASN A 102 7.07 -12.60 -2.18
N ALA A 103 6.61 -11.81 -3.15
CA ALA A 103 7.39 -11.52 -4.37
C ALA A 103 8.57 -10.57 -4.12
N ASN A 104 8.49 -9.70 -3.12
CA ASN A 104 9.48 -8.65 -2.87
C ASN A 104 10.32 -8.86 -1.62
N GLY A 105 10.23 -10.02 -0.99
CA GLY A 105 11.02 -10.33 0.21
C GLY A 105 10.71 -9.42 1.39
N ILE A 106 9.47 -9.04 1.55
CA ILE A 106 9.05 -8.14 2.63
C ILE A 106 9.20 -8.85 3.97
N GLU A 107 9.80 -8.17 4.93
CA GLU A 107 10.04 -8.68 6.28
C GLU A 107 9.04 -8.14 7.32
N LEU A 108 8.44 -6.98 7.03
CA LEU A 108 7.40 -6.38 7.88
C LEU A 108 6.33 -5.74 7.00
N VAL A 109 5.09 -6.12 7.23
CA VAL A 109 3.92 -5.47 6.63
C VAL A 109 3.27 -4.58 7.68
N ILE A 110 3.04 -3.32 7.32
CA ILE A 110 2.33 -2.36 8.17
C ILE A 110 0.96 -2.12 7.53
N VAL A 111 -0.10 -2.33 8.28
CA VAL A 111 -1.47 -2.08 7.83
C VAL A 111 -2.14 -1.06 8.74
N GLN A 112 -2.93 -0.18 8.15
CA GLN A 112 -3.72 0.80 8.88
C GLN A 112 -5.03 0.15 9.30
N ALA A 113 -5.30 0.13 10.60
CA ALA A 113 -6.61 -0.30 11.10
C ALA A 113 -7.66 0.74 10.70
N PRO A 114 -8.80 0.35 10.13
CA PRO A 114 -9.89 1.29 9.95
C PRO A 114 -10.41 1.73 11.32
N LEU A 115 -10.88 2.97 11.39
CA LEU A 115 -11.51 3.52 12.57
C LEU A 115 -12.87 2.85 12.87
N THR A 116 -13.37 2.05 11.94
CA THR A 116 -14.64 1.32 12.03
C THR A 116 -14.46 -0.12 11.57
N ASP A 117 -14.84 -1.01 12.42
CA ASP A 117 -15.07 -2.48 12.30
C ASP A 117 -14.43 -3.37 11.21
N ALA A 118 -14.08 -4.50 11.66
CA ALA A 118 -13.96 -5.84 11.04
C ALA A 118 -13.11 -6.07 9.75
N PRO A 119 -13.15 -5.31 8.65
CA PRO A 119 -12.38 -5.68 7.45
C PRO A 119 -10.87 -5.70 7.65
N SER A 120 -10.35 -4.89 8.58
CA SER A 120 -8.90 -4.84 8.83
C SER A 120 -8.39 -6.02 9.62
N THR A 121 -9.22 -6.55 10.52
CA THR A 121 -8.86 -7.75 11.29
C THR A 121 -8.72 -8.94 10.35
N ASP A 122 -9.63 -9.02 9.37
CA ASP A 122 -9.60 -10.07 8.36
C ASP A 122 -8.38 -9.92 7.44
N LEU A 123 -8.04 -8.69 7.06
CA LEU A 123 -6.84 -8.43 6.26
C LEU A 123 -5.57 -8.82 7.02
N ALA A 124 -5.42 -8.37 8.27
CA ALA A 124 -4.28 -8.72 9.10
C ALA A 124 -4.15 -10.24 9.28
N ARG A 125 -5.28 -10.92 9.50
CA ARG A 125 -5.31 -12.38 9.62
C ARG A 125 -4.86 -13.06 8.33
N ALA A 126 -5.37 -12.61 7.19
CA ALA A 126 -5.00 -13.16 5.89
C ALA A 126 -3.50 -13.01 5.61
N ILE A 127 -2.93 -11.85 5.97
CA ILE A 127 -1.50 -11.61 5.84
C ILE A 127 -0.70 -12.54 6.75
N LEU A 128 -1.13 -12.71 8.01
CA LEU A 128 -0.47 -13.61 8.95
C LEU A 128 -0.49 -15.07 8.48
N GLU A 129 -1.55 -15.49 7.82
CA GLU A 129 -1.67 -16.85 7.29
C GLU A 129 -0.91 -17.06 5.98
N GLY A 130 -0.85 -16.05 5.12
CA GLY A 130 -0.32 -16.17 3.76
C GLY A 130 1.09 -15.66 3.55
N ALA A 131 1.52 -14.66 4.30
CA ALA A 131 2.86 -14.08 4.19
C ALA A 131 3.77 -14.57 5.34
N ARG A 132 5.05 -14.76 5.04
CA ARG A 132 6.04 -15.18 6.02
C ARG A 132 6.80 -13.99 6.58
N CYS A 133 6.08 -13.05 7.16
CA CYS A 133 6.68 -11.83 7.70
C CYS A 133 5.92 -11.35 8.94
N ALA A 134 6.54 -10.41 9.65
CA ALA A 134 5.88 -9.73 10.75
C ALA A 134 4.76 -8.80 10.23
N VAL A 135 3.76 -8.57 11.05
CA VAL A 135 2.67 -7.65 10.73
C VAL A 135 2.51 -6.65 11.88
N LEU A 136 2.47 -5.38 11.53
CA LEU A 136 2.21 -4.29 12.45
C LEU A 136 0.91 -3.61 12.05
N VAL A 137 -0.02 -3.51 12.99
CA VAL A 137 -1.29 -2.82 12.78
C VAL A 137 -1.24 -1.46 13.45
N LEU A 138 -1.40 -0.39 12.67
CA LEU A 138 -1.51 0.97 13.19
C LEU A 138 -2.98 1.32 13.44
N ARG A 139 -3.23 2.00 14.52
CA ARG A 139 -4.57 2.52 14.85
C ARG A 139 -4.71 3.98 14.47
#